data_2307a5050bdb90c41fcbd05270301665
#
_entry.id   2307a5050bdb90c41fcbd05270301665
#
_cell.length_a   1.000
_cell.length_b   1.000
_cell.length_c   1.000
_cell.angle_alpha   90.00
_cell.angle_beta   90.00
_cell.angle_gamma   90.00
#
_symmetry.space_group_name_H-M   'P 1'
#
loop_
_entity.id
_entity.type
_entity.pdbx_description
1 polymer ?
#
loop_
_entity_poly.entity_id
_entity_poly.type
_entity_poly.pdbx_seq_one_letter_code
_entity_poly.pdbx_strand_id
1 'polypeptide(L)'
;MFIADNWKDYEVIDTSKGEKLERWGKYILVRPDPQVIWDTPKKERGWKNMNGHYHRSSKGGGEWEFFDLPQQWQIHYNSPSFEQQLTFNLKPFSFKHTGIFPEQAANWDWFGKIISDARKKRGSEPVKVLNLFAYTGGATLACAAAGANVTHVDASKGIVAWAKENAQSSGLIDKPIRWIVDDCVKFVEREIRRGNHYDAIIMDPPSYGRGPKGEIWKIEEAIHPLVKLCAQLLSDEPLFFLINSYTTG
;
A
#
# COMPACT_ATOMS: atom_id res chain seq x y z
N MET A 1 -13.16 6.27 -14.57
CA MET A 1 -11.77 5.83 -14.26
C MET A 1 -11.35 6.58 -13.01
N PHE A 2 -10.79 5.89 -12.03
CA PHE A 2 -10.18 6.53 -10.85
C PHE A 2 -8.70 6.76 -11.15
N ILE A 3 -8.21 7.96 -10.87
CA ILE A 3 -6.84 8.38 -11.17
C ILE A 3 -6.23 8.92 -9.87
N ALA A 4 -4.97 8.56 -9.59
CA ALA A 4 -4.22 9.05 -8.43
C ALA A 4 -3.56 10.41 -8.75
N ASP A 5 -4.36 11.45 -8.99
CA ASP A 5 -3.94 12.77 -9.46
C ASP A 5 -3.81 13.83 -8.33
N ASN A 6 -4.14 13.46 -7.09
CA ASN A 6 -4.03 14.35 -5.94
C ASN A 6 -2.60 14.44 -5.36
N TRP A 7 -1.64 13.68 -5.88
CA TRP A 7 -0.26 13.76 -5.46
C TRP A 7 0.38 15.10 -5.81
N LYS A 8 0.99 15.75 -4.80
CA LYS A 8 1.88 16.91 -5.01
C LYS A 8 3.35 16.51 -4.96
N ASP A 9 3.67 15.50 -4.17
CA ASP A 9 5.03 15.04 -3.92
C ASP A 9 5.45 13.85 -4.80
N TYR A 10 4.55 13.31 -5.61
CA TYR A 10 4.85 12.22 -6.53
C TYR A 10 4.34 12.51 -7.94
N GLU A 11 5.13 12.13 -8.93
CA GLU A 11 4.80 12.28 -10.34
C GLU A 11 5.60 11.28 -11.19
N VAL A 12 4.95 10.67 -12.17
CA VAL A 12 5.64 9.98 -13.27
C VAL A 12 5.95 11.02 -14.34
N ILE A 13 7.22 11.37 -14.49
CA ILE A 13 7.67 12.43 -15.40
C ILE A 13 7.74 11.93 -16.84
N ASP A 14 8.30 10.73 -17.04
CA ASP A 14 8.49 10.12 -18.36
C ASP A 14 8.62 8.60 -18.24
N THR A 15 8.39 7.89 -19.34
CA THR A 15 8.51 6.43 -19.42
C THR A 15 9.12 6.01 -20.74
N SER A 16 10.11 5.12 -20.71
CA SER A 16 10.75 4.56 -21.90
C SER A 16 11.57 3.30 -21.60
N LYS A 17 11.64 2.37 -22.55
CA LYS A 17 12.51 1.18 -22.52
C LYS A 17 12.41 0.34 -21.24
N GLY A 18 11.18 0.08 -20.77
CA GLY A 18 10.97 -0.72 -19.58
C GLY A 18 11.26 0.00 -18.27
N GLU A 19 11.42 1.33 -18.30
CA GLU A 19 11.71 2.16 -17.13
C GLU A 19 10.76 3.34 -17.02
N LYS A 20 10.60 3.82 -15.80
CA LYS A 20 9.90 5.06 -15.47
C LYS A 20 10.81 6.02 -14.71
N LEU A 21 10.74 7.27 -15.11
CA LEU A 21 11.37 8.41 -14.46
C LEU A 21 10.33 9.05 -13.54
N GLU A 22 10.62 9.09 -12.25
CA GLU A 22 9.67 9.51 -11.23
C GLU A 22 10.25 10.59 -10.32
N ARG A 23 9.40 11.54 -9.92
CA ARG A 23 9.70 12.49 -8.83
C ARG A 23 9.09 12.00 -7.53
N TRP A 24 9.89 11.99 -6.46
CA TRP A 24 9.54 11.57 -5.11
C TRP A 24 9.92 12.68 -4.12
N GLY A 25 9.03 13.64 -3.89
CA GLY A 25 9.33 14.90 -3.24
C GLY A 25 10.27 15.74 -4.10
N LYS A 26 11.49 15.97 -3.63
CA LYS A 26 12.55 16.66 -4.38
C LYS A 26 13.52 15.71 -5.12
N TYR A 27 13.38 14.40 -4.95
CA TYR A 27 14.28 13.41 -5.53
C TYR A 27 13.73 12.79 -6.80
N ILE A 28 14.62 12.51 -7.74
CA ILE A 28 14.32 11.87 -9.01
C ILE A 28 14.85 10.44 -8.98
N LEU A 29 13.97 9.49 -9.26
CA LEU A 29 14.31 8.06 -9.32
C LEU A 29 14.01 7.49 -10.70
N VAL A 30 14.86 6.54 -11.13
CA VAL A 30 14.60 5.67 -12.28
C VAL A 30 14.40 4.26 -11.79
N ARG A 31 13.26 3.68 -12.15
CA ARG A 31 12.93 2.31 -11.74
C ARG A 31 12.33 1.52 -12.90
N PRO A 32 12.57 0.19 -12.98
CA PRO A 32 12.00 -0.64 -14.02
C PRO A 32 10.49 -0.77 -13.87
N ASP A 33 9.80 -0.69 -15.01
CA ASP A 33 8.37 -0.98 -15.12
C ASP A 33 8.11 -1.85 -16.36
N PRO A 34 7.73 -3.13 -16.18
CA PRO A 34 7.53 -4.06 -17.29
C PRO A 34 6.36 -3.70 -18.19
N GLN A 35 5.46 -2.82 -17.76
CA GLN A 35 4.34 -2.34 -18.58
C GLN A 35 4.78 -1.30 -19.61
N VAL A 36 5.95 -0.71 -19.46
CA VAL A 36 6.53 0.26 -20.39
C VAL A 36 7.22 -0.48 -21.54
N ILE A 37 6.44 -0.89 -22.54
CA ILE A 37 6.90 -1.67 -23.70
C ILE A 37 7.37 -0.82 -24.87
N TRP A 38 7.20 0.49 -24.82
CA TRP A 38 7.61 1.44 -25.85
C TRP A 38 9.02 1.96 -25.65
N ASP A 39 9.62 2.42 -26.74
CA ASP A 39 10.95 3.03 -26.79
C ASP A 39 10.82 4.45 -27.33
N THR A 40 10.76 5.43 -26.47
CA THR A 40 10.71 6.85 -26.77
C THR A 40 12.04 7.54 -26.45
N PRO A 41 12.40 8.64 -27.13
CA PRO A 41 13.61 9.37 -26.78
C PRO A 41 13.54 9.91 -25.34
N LYS A 42 14.51 9.55 -24.50
CA LYS A 42 14.67 10.03 -23.13
C LYS A 42 15.17 11.48 -23.12
N LYS A 43 14.28 12.46 -23.34
CA LYS A 43 14.60 13.89 -23.48
C LYS A 43 14.65 14.63 -22.14
N GLU A 44 13.91 14.12 -21.13
CA GLU A 44 13.86 14.75 -19.83
C GLU A 44 15.21 14.74 -19.12
N ARG A 45 15.57 15.88 -18.49
CA ARG A 45 16.85 16.03 -17.77
C ARG A 45 17.04 15.01 -16.66
N GLY A 46 15.95 14.58 -16.03
CA GLY A 46 15.92 13.60 -14.97
C GLY A 46 16.59 12.27 -15.34
N TRP A 47 16.53 11.85 -16.61
CA TRP A 47 17.20 10.65 -17.10
C TRP A 47 18.73 10.68 -16.99
N LYS A 48 19.32 11.88 -16.88
CA LYS A 48 20.77 12.10 -16.72
C LYS A 48 21.14 12.59 -15.32
N ASN A 49 20.17 13.13 -14.58
CA ASN A 49 20.39 13.77 -13.28
C ASN A 49 19.46 13.17 -12.21
N MET A 50 19.30 11.84 -12.22
CA MET A 50 18.55 11.12 -11.19
C MET A 50 19.33 11.08 -9.86
N ASN A 51 18.62 10.92 -8.76
CA ASN A 51 19.20 10.70 -7.43
C ASN A 51 19.37 9.21 -7.10
N GLY A 52 18.64 8.34 -7.77
CA GLY A 52 18.78 6.90 -7.65
C GLY A 52 18.24 6.15 -8.86
N HIS A 53 18.91 5.06 -9.22
CA HIS A 53 18.53 4.17 -10.30
C HIS A 53 18.53 2.73 -9.81
N TYR A 54 17.44 2.01 -10.00
CA TYR A 54 17.37 0.58 -9.72
C TYR A 54 17.60 -0.22 -10.99
N HIS A 55 18.72 -0.94 -11.05
CA HIS A 55 19.09 -1.81 -12.15
C HIS A 55 18.54 -3.22 -11.93
N ARG A 56 17.72 -3.71 -12.87
CA ARG A 56 17.20 -5.06 -12.82
C ARG A 56 18.25 -6.07 -13.26
N SER A 57 18.47 -7.13 -12.48
CA SER A 57 19.31 -8.26 -12.88
C SER A 57 18.55 -9.22 -13.78
N SER A 58 19.22 -9.77 -14.78
CA SER A 58 18.70 -10.84 -15.64
C SER A 58 18.45 -12.17 -14.89
N LYS A 59 19.06 -12.32 -13.71
CA LYS A 59 18.94 -13.51 -12.84
C LYS A 59 17.84 -13.35 -11.78
N GLY A 60 17.04 -12.26 -11.84
CA GLY A 60 16.05 -11.87 -10.84
C GLY A 60 16.63 -10.92 -9.79
N GLY A 61 15.76 -10.08 -9.21
CA GLY A 61 16.18 -9.02 -8.30
C GLY A 61 16.88 -7.86 -9.04
N GLY A 62 17.84 -7.24 -8.39
CA GLY A 62 18.62 -6.10 -8.91
C GLY A 62 19.24 -5.30 -7.77
N GLU A 63 19.82 -4.16 -8.10
CA GLU A 63 20.52 -3.29 -7.14
C GLU A 63 20.23 -1.82 -7.41
N TRP A 64 20.34 -1.02 -6.35
CA TRP A 64 20.24 0.43 -6.41
C TRP A 64 21.60 1.04 -6.64
N GLU A 65 21.69 1.95 -7.61
CA GLU A 65 22.77 2.90 -7.77
C GLU A 65 22.32 4.26 -7.22
N PHE A 66 23.12 4.87 -6.36
CA PHE A 66 22.77 6.10 -5.65
C PHE A 66 23.61 7.29 -6.11
N PHE A 67 22.94 8.41 -6.40
CA PHE A 67 23.52 9.69 -6.80
C PHE A 67 22.90 10.78 -5.90
N ASP A 68 23.45 11.02 -4.72
CA ASP A 68 22.93 12.01 -3.76
C ASP A 68 21.45 11.74 -3.33
N LEU A 69 21.13 10.46 -3.09
CA LEU A 69 19.86 10.07 -2.47
C LEU A 69 20.08 9.83 -0.97
N PRO A 70 19.28 10.44 -0.07
CA PRO A 70 19.38 10.16 1.35
C PRO A 70 18.93 8.73 1.66
N GLN A 71 19.36 8.22 2.81
CA GLN A 71 18.91 6.90 3.30
C GLN A 71 17.41 6.85 3.55
N GLN A 72 16.80 7.99 3.89
CA GLN A 72 15.37 8.13 4.16
C GLN A 72 14.92 9.55 3.83
N TRP A 73 13.68 9.67 3.30
CA TRP A 73 13.01 10.96 3.07
C TRP A 73 11.50 10.80 3.25
N GLN A 74 10.76 11.90 3.18
CA GLN A 74 9.31 11.89 3.32
C GLN A 74 8.62 12.44 2.08
N ILE A 75 7.42 11.90 1.81
CA ILE A 75 6.43 12.47 0.91
C ILE A 75 5.07 12.54 1.61
N HIS A 76 4.21 13.40 1.10
CA HIS A 76 2.94 13.72 1.72
C HIS A 76 1.79 13.49 0.75
N TYR A 77 0.66 13.05 1.29
CA TYR A 77 -0.58 12.91 0.54
C TYR A 77 -1.76 13.54 1.28
N ASN A 78 -2.61 14.25 0.54
CA ASN A 78 -3.84 14.84 1.04
C ASN A 78 -5.03 14.35 0.24
N SER A 79 -6.16 14.16 0.92
CA SER A 79 -7.46 13.91 0.32
C SER A 79 -8.55 14.71 1.02
N PRO A 80 -9.58 15.17 0.30
CA PRO A 80 -10.74 15.84 0.93
C PRO A 80 -11.48 14.95 1.94
N SER A 81 -11.29 13.64 1.87
CA SER A 81 -11.92 12.66 2.78
C SER A 81 -11.13 12.42 4.06
N PHE A 82 -9.94 12.98 4.20
CA PHE A 82 -9.05 12.76 5.35
C PHE A 82 -9.12 13.92 6.32
N GLU A 83 -9.10 13.61 7.61
CA GLU A 83 -9.02 14.61 8.68
C GLU A 83 -7.65 15.28 8.74
N GLN A 84 -6.61 14.64 8.20
CA GLN A 84 -5.23 15.14 8.22
C GLN A 84 -4.39 14.59 7.07
N GLN A 85 -3.28 15.26 6.78
CA GLN A 85 -2.29 14.85 5.80
C GLN A 85 -1.62 13.53 6.19
N LEU A 86 -1.44 12.65 5.23
CA LEU A 86 -0.61 11.45 5.38
C LEU A 86 0.85 11.78 5.07
N THR A 87 1.75 11.25 5.89
CA THR A 87 3.20 11.38 5.73
C THR A 87 3.81 9.98 5.66
N PHE A 88 4.54 9.73 4.58
CA PHE A 88 5.20 8.45 4.34
C PHE A 88 6.70 8.59 4.42
N ASN A 89 7.34 7.82 5.30
CA ASN A 89 8.78 7.69 5.39
C ASN A 89 9.25 6.70 4.31
N LEU A 90 10.03 7.16 3.37
CA LEU A 90 10.51 6.39 2.24
C LEU A 90 11.99 6.07 2.41
N LYS A 91 12.40 4.91 1.92
CA LYS A 91 13.79 4.49 1.81
C LYS A 91 13.93 3.47 0.69
N PRO A 92 15.06 3.43 -0.02
CA PRO A 92 15.35 2.32 -0.92
C PRO A 92 15.27 1.01 -0.14
N PHE A 93 14.48 0.07 -0.63
CA PHE A 93 14.23 -1.20 0.03
C PHE A 93 14.46 -2.35 -0.94
N SER A 94 14.32 -3.58 -0.49
CA SER A 94 14.45 -4.79 -1.30
C SER A 94 13.77 -4.63 -2.65
N PHE A 95 14.45 -5.01 -3.71
CA PHE A 95 14.00 -4.78 -5.07
C PHE A 95 13.87 -3.27 -5.39
N LYS A 96 13.00 -2.91 -6.31
CA LYS A 96 12.75 -1.53 -6.75
C LYS A 96 11.86 -0.70 -5.83
N HIS A 97 11.49 -1.22 -4.65
CA HIS A 97 10.49 -0.60 -3.78
C HIS A 97 11.08 0.53 -2.93
N THR A 98 10.25 1.51 -2.61
CA THR A 98 10.60 2.69 -1.80
C THR A 98 9.79 2.78 -0.51
N GLY A 99 8.86 1.86 -0.30
CA GLY A 99 8.00 1.81 0.87
C GLY A 99 6.54 2.17 0.62
N ILE A 100 6.16 2.60 -0.59
CA ILE A 100 4.77 2.89 -0.93
C ILE A 100 4.52 2.64 -2.42
N PHE A 101 3.25 2.44 -2.77
CA PHE A 101 2.73 2.34 -4.12
C PHE A 101 1.80 3.54 -4.38
N PRO A 102 2.29 4.61 -5.04
CA PRO A 102 1.53 5.86 -5.19
C PRO A 102 0.22 5.71 -5.97
N GLU A 103 0.15 4.76 -6.89
CA GLU A 103 -1.06 4.44 -7.65
C GLU A 103 -2.23 4.00 -6.78
N GLN A 104 -1.96 3.48 -5.59
CA GLN A 104 -2.97 3.09 -4.62
C GLN A 104 -3.76 4.27 -4.04
N ALA A 105 -3.29 5.49 -4.22
CA ALA A 105 -3.98 6.69 -3.77
C ALA A 105 -5.37 6.85 -4.42
N ALA A 106 -5.57 6.35 -5.63
CA ALA A 106 -6.89 6.28 -6.25
C ALA A 106 -7.89 5.46 -5.43
N ASN A 107 -7.42 4.35 -4.85
CA ASN A 107 -8.21 3.53 -3.94
C ASN A 107 -8.43 4.23 -2.60
N TRP A 108 -7.38 4.92 -2.08
CA TRP A 108 -7.49 5.65 -0.80
C TRP A 108 -8.55 6.75 -0.85
N ASP A 109 -8.64 7.49 -1.93
CA ASP A 109 -9.67 8.51 -2.14
C ASP A 109 -11.05 7.89 -2.25
N TRP A 110 -11.17 6.78 -3.01
CA TRP A 110 -12.43 6.07 -3.19
C TRP A 110 -12.98 5.54 -1.86
N PHE A 111 -12.23 4.71 -1.16
CA PHE A 111 -12.74 4.14 0.09
C PHE A 111 -12.75 5.15 1.24
N GLY A 112 -11.84 6.14 1.22
CA GLY A 112 -11.84 7.22 2.19
C GLY A 112 -13.15 8.02 2.19
N LYS A 113 -13.68 8.29 0.99
CA LYS A 113 -15.00 8.92 0.84
C LYS A 113 -16.11 8.03 1.41
N ILE A 114 -16.13 6.74 1.10
CA ILE A 114 -17.14 5.79 1.59
C ILE A 114 -17.11 5.74 3.12
N ILE A 115 -15.92 5.62 3.72
CA ILE A 115 -15.74 5.57 5.18
C ILE A 115 -16.21 6.87 5.83
N SER A 116 -15.78 8.03 5.32
CA SER A 116 -16.17 9.35 5.84
C SER A 116 -17.69 9.55 5.78
N ASP A 117 -18.32 9.17 4.67
CA ASP A 117 -19.78 9.28 4.52
C ASP A 117 -20.53 8.30 5.43
N ALA A 118 -20.07 7.07 5.58
CA ALA A 118 -20.65 6.10 6.50
C ALA A 118 -20.54 6.56 7.97
N ARG A 119 -19.38 7.10 8.37
CA ARG A 119 -19.16 7.64 9.70
C ARG A 119 -20.11 8.78 10.04
N LYS A 120 -20.35 9.71 9.09
CA LYS A 120 -21.31 10.81 9.27
C LYS A 120 -22.73 10.29 9.50
N LYS A 121 -23.13 9.19 8.83
CA LYS A 121 -24.45 8.59 8.97
C LYS A 121 -24.60 7.81 10.29
N ARG A 122 -23.55 7.11 10.72
CA ARG A 122 -23.57 6.22 11.90
C ARG A 122 -23.36 6.97 13.23
N GLY A 123 -22.90 8.22 13.19
CA GLY A 123 -22.64 9.03 14.39
C GLY A 123 -21.49 8.45 15.24
N SER A 124 -21.80 7.92 16.42
CA SER A 124 -20.79 7.37 17.35
C SER A 124 -20.38 5.94 17.07
N GLU A 125 -21.09 5.22 16.20
CA GLU A 125 -20.75 3.83 15.86
C GLU A 125 -19.51 3.80 14.92
N PRO A 126 -18.44 3.09 15.31
CA PRO A 126 -17.21 3.09 14.52
C PRO A 126 -17.35 2.27 13.23
N VAL A 127 -16.80 2.77 12.15
CA VAL A 127 -16.56 1.97 10.93
C VAL A 127 -15.32 1.10 11.16
N LYS A 128 -15.45 -0.22 11.07
CA LYS A 128 -14.38 -1.20 11.29
C LYS A 128 -13.82 -1.69 9.97
N VAL A 129 -12.52 -1.52 9.76
CA VAL A 129 -11.83 -1.95 8.53
C VAL A 129 -10.75 -2.98 8.85
N LEU A 130 -10.75 -4.09 8.12
CA LEU A 130 -9.68 -5.08 8.13
C LEU A 130 -8.78 -4.87 6.89
N ASN A 131 -7.48 -4.63 7.12
CA ASN A 131 -6.48 -4.51 6.06
C ASN A 131 -5.48 -5.66 6.18
N LEU A 132 -5.48 -6.56 5.20
CA LEU A 132 -4.63 -7.74 5.10
C LEU A 132 -3.52 -7.51 4.07
N PHE A 133 -2.33 -8.10 4.30
CA PHE A 133 -1.11 -7.83 3.53
C PHE A 133 -0.83 -6.32 3.51
N ALA A 134 -0.95 -5.72 4.70
CA ALA A 134 -1.14 -4.28 4.84
C ALA A 134 0.13 -3.45 4.59
N TYR A 135 1.27 -4.13 4.37
CA TYR A 135 2.56 -3.54 4.02
C TYR A 135 2.94 -2.37 4.96
N THR A 136 3.48 -1.29 4.44
CA THR A 136 3.88 -0.08 5.21
C THR A 136 2.73 0.81 5.62
N GLY A 137 1.47 0.34 5.44
CA GLY A 137 0.29 0.95 6.02
C GLY A 137 -0.38 2.03 5.18
N GLY A 138 -0.12 2.17 3.88
CA GLY A 138 -0.75 3.19 3.05
C GLY A 138 -2.28 3.19 3.17
N ALA A 139 -2.93 2.05 2.89
CA ALA A 139 -4.38 1.90 3.04
C ALA A 139 -4.85 2.01 4.52
N THR A 140 -4.05 1.51 5.47
CA THR A 140 -4.35 1.63 6.91
C THR A 140 -4.45 3.08 7.35
N LEU A 141 -3.46 3.90 6.97
CA LEU A 141 -3.41 5.31 7.32
C LEU A 141 -4.55 6.08 6.65
N ALA A 142 -4.84 5.79 5.39
CA ALA A 142 -5.96 6.39 4.66
C ALA A 142 -7.31 6.09 5.33
N CYS A 143 -7.56 4.84 5.72
CA CYS A 143 -8.77 4.46 6.49
C CYS A 143 -8.84 5.17 7.84
N ALA A 144 -7.74 5.21 8.59
CA ALA A 144 -7.70 5.87 9.90
C ALA A 144 -7.88 7.39 9.78
N ALA A 145 -7.31 8.03 8.76
CA ALA A 145 -7.49 9.45 8.46
C ALA A 145 -8.94 9.77 8.04
N ALA A 146 -9.64 8.83 7.40
CA ALA A 146 -11.07 8.93 7.12
C ALA A 146 -11.97 8.64 8.35
N GLY A 147 -11.36 8.25 9.48
CA GLY A 147 -12.02 8.06 10.78
C GLY A 147 -12.45 6.62 11.09
N ALA A 148 -11.90 5.62 10.42
CA ALA A 148 -12.18 4.23 10.73
C ALA A 148 -11.33 3.69 11.90
N ASN A 149 -11.87 2.64 12.57
CA ASN A 149 -11.10 1.75 13.41
C ASN A 149 -10.48 0.67 12.51
N VAL A 150 -9.15 0.57 12.49
CA VAL A 150 -8.45 -0.28 11.52
C VAL A 150 -7.73 -1.44 12.20
N THR A 151 -7.88 -2.64 11.67
CA THR A 151 -7.03 -3.78 12.00
C THR A 151 -6.03 -3.98 10.85
N HIS A 152 -4.77 -3.67 11.11
CA HIS A 152 -3.64 -3.81 10.20
C HIS A 152 -2.95 -5.15 10.42
N VAL A 153 -2.88 -6.00 9.40
CA VAL A 153 -2.27 -7.33 9.48
C VAL A 153 -1.21 -7.49 8.39
N ASP A 154 0.01 -7.77 8.81
CA ASP A 154 1.11 -8.15 7.92
C ASP A 154 2.02 -9.17 8.61
N ALA A 155 2.60 -10.09 7.86
CA ALA A 155 3.45 -11.15 8.41
C ALA A 155 4.84 -10.66 8.84
N SER A 156 5.30 -9.53 8.32
CA SER A 156 6.64 -8.99 8.56
C SER A 156 6.66 -8.00 9.71
N LYS A 157 7.33 -8.36 10.80
CA LYS A 157 7.51 -7.47 11.97
C LYS A 157 8.17 -6.14 11.60
N GLY A 158 9.17 -6.14 10.71
CA GLY A 158 9.86 -4.94 10.27
C GLY A 158 8.95 -4.02 9.44
N ILE A 159 8.09 -4.59 8.61
CA ILE A 159 7.11 -3.85 7.80
C ILE A 159 6.02 -3.23 8.69
N VAL A 160 5.49 -3.98 9.66
CA VAL A 160 4.53 -3.43 10.64
C VAL A 160 5.16 -2.31 11.49
N ALA A 161 6.43 -2.41 11.84
CA ALA A 161 7.15 -1.33 12.53
C ALA A 161 7.23 -0.07 11.63
N TRP A 162 7.56 -0.23 10.36
CA TRP A 162 7.58 0.86 9.40
C TRP A 162 6.19 1.50 9.21
N ALA A 163 5.13 0.69 9.19
CA ALA A 163 3.76 1.21 9.15
C ALA A 163 3.41 2.06 10.38
N LYS A 164 3.89 1.68 11.58
CA LYS A 164 3.76 2.50 12.79
C LYS A 164 4.55 3.80 12.71
N GLU A 165 5.76 3.79 12.16
CA GLU A 165 6.54 5.01 11.90
C GLU A 165 5.79 5.97 10.98
N ASN A 166 5.15 5.45 9.91
CA ASN A 166 4.30 6.24 9.04
C ASN A 166 3.07 6.80 9.77
N ALA A 167 2.44 6.00 10.63
CA ALA A 167 1.32 6.48 11.46
C ALA A 167 1.76 7.61 12.41
N GLN A 168 2.92 7.48 13.03
CA GLN A 168 3.47 8.52 13.89
C GLN A 168 3.77 9.80 13.11
N SER A 169 4.44 9.70 11.97
CA SER A 169 4.75 10.85 11.10
C SER A 169 3.49 11.53 10.56
N SER A 170 2.39 10.78 10.41
CA SER A 170 1.08 11.29 9.99
C SER A 170 0.22 11.82 11.15
N GLY A 171 0.69 11.77 12.41
CA GLY A 171 -0.13 12.14 13.59
C GLY A 171 -1.30 11.20 13.85
N LEU A 172 -1.22 9.94 13.37
CA LEU A 172 -2.28 8.93 13.48
C LEU A 172 -1.98 7.84 14.52
N ILE A 173 -0.89 7.96 15.27
CA ILE A 173 -0.45 6.89 16.19
C ILE A 173 -1.46 6.60 17.30
N ASP A 174 -2.21 7.62 17.73
CA ASP A 174 -3.22 7.53 18.78
C ASP A 174 -4.63 7.18 18.24
N LYS A 175 -4.76 7.04 16.92
CA LYS A 175 -6.02 6.56 16.31
C LYS A 175 -6.20 5.06 16.59
N PRO A 176 -7.44 4.56 16.58
CA PRO A 176 -7.75 3.17 16.90
C PRO A 176 -7.27 2.20 15.80
N ILE A 177 -5.97 2.01 15.73
CA ILE A 177 -5.32 1.07 14.81
C ILE A 177 -4.77 -0.11 15.61
N ARG A 178 -5.27 -1.31 15.33
CA ARG A 178 -4.79 -2.57 15.88
C ARG A 178 -3.69 -3.14 14.98
N TRP A 179 -2.45 -3.12 15.46
CA TRP A 179 -1.28 -3.58 14.72
C TRP A 179 -1.01 -5.06 14.98
N ILE A 180 -1.06 -5.89 13.96
CA ILE A 180 -0.91 -7.35 14.07
C ILE A 180 0.24 -7.81 13.18
N VAL A 181 1.19 -8.54 13.77
CA VAL A 181 2.24 -9.28 13.05
C VAL A 181 1.82 -10.73 12.99
N ASP A 182 1.28 -11.19 11.88
CA ASP A 182 0.73 -12.52 11.74
C ASP A 182 0.51 -12.92 10.28
N ASP A 183 0.37 -14.23 10.05
CA ASP A 183 -0.15 -14.78 8.80
C ASP A 183 -1.62 -14.39 8.60
N CYS A 184 -1.95 -13.84 7.41
CA CYS A 184 -3.28 -13.30 7.15
C CYS A 184 -4.38 -14.37 7.22
N VAL A 185 -4.14 -15.58 6.71
CA VAL A 185 -5.12 -16.68 6.73
C VAL A 185 -5.41 -17.09 8.17
N LYS A 186 -4.35 -17.35 8.95
CA LYS A 186 -4.47 -17.72 10.37
C LYS A 186 -5.14 -16.64 11.20
N PHE A 187 -4.88 -15.36 10.88
CA PHE A 187 -5.54 -14.25 11.54
C PHE A 187 -7.05 -14.27 11.26
N VAL A 188 -7.45 -14.38 9.98
CA VAL A 188 -8.86 -14.43 9.56
C VAL A 188 -9.60 -15.59 10.23
N GLU A 189 -9.02 -16.79 10.22
CA GLU A 189 -9.60 -17.96 10.91
C GLU A 189 -9.84 -17.72 12.40
N ARG A 190 -8.92 -17.01 13.08
CA ARG A 190 -9.11 -16.65 14.50
C ARG A 190 -10.19 -15.61 14.71
N GLU A 191 -10.31 -14.62 13.85
CA GLU A 191 -11.37 -13.61 13.94
C GLU A 191 -12.74 -14.24 13.69
N ILE A 192 -12.87 -15.20 12.78
CA ILE A 192 -14.11 -15.98 12.58
C ILE A 192 -14.49 -16.73 13.88
N ARG A 193 -13.54 -17.45 14.49
CA ARG A 193 -13.81 -18.17 15.76
C ARG A 193 -14.19 -17.25 16.93
N ARG A 194 -13.75 -15.97 16.87
CA ARG A 194 -14.10 -14.94 17.88
C ARG A 194 -15.42 -14.24 17.61
N GLY A 195 -16.05 -14.50 16.47
CA GLY A 195 -17.26 -13.81 16.05
C GLY A 195 -17.07 -12.32 15.77
N ASN A 196 -15.84 -11.90 15.38
CA ASN A 196 -15.58 -10.52 15.00
C ASN A 196 -16.07 -10.24 13.57
N HIS A 197 -16.59 -9.02 13.35
CA HIS A 197 -17.06 -8.56 12.05
C HIS A 197 -16.47 -7.20 11.70
N TYR A 198 -16.34 -6.95 10.39
CA TYR A 198 -15.78 -5.74 9.79
C TYR A 198 -16.73 -5.17 8.73
N ASP A 199 -16.82 -3.86 8.67
CA ASP A 199 -17.63 -3.16 7.65
C ASP A 199 -16.95 -3.12 6.29
N ALA A 200 -15.63 -3.21 6.28
CA ALA A 200 -14.86 -3.26 5.05
C ALA A 200 -13.62 -4.13 5.19
N ILE A 201 -13.22 -4.75 4.08
CA ILE A 201 -12.00 -5.54 3.99
C ILE A 201 -11.19 -5.05 2.80
N ILE A 202 -9.89 -4.85 3.03
CA ILE A 202 -8.89 -4.51 2.01
C ILE A 202 -7.84 -5.61 2.02
N MET A 203 -7.41 -6.07 0.85
CA MET A 203 -6.28 -6.96 0.72
C MET A 203 -5.46 -6.68 -0.53
N ASP A 204 -4.15 -6.80 -0.39
CA ASP A 204 -3.17 -6.68 -1.47
C ASP A 204 -2.21 -7.87 -1.45
N PRO A 205 -2.71 -9.09 -1.73
CA PRO A 205 -1.92 -10.30 -1.64
C PRO A 205 -0.82 -10.32 -2.70
N PRO A 206 0.41 -10.77 -2.34
CA PRO A 206 1.46 -10.94 -3.32
C PRO A 206 1.12 -12.04 -4.32
N SER A 207 1.63 -11.95 -5.56
CA SER A 207 1.49 -13.02 -6.55
C SER A 207 2.13 -14.31 -6.06
N TYR A 208 3.30 -14.20 -5.40
CA TYR A 208 4.04 -15.31 -4.80
C TYR A 208 4.65 -14.87 -3.47
N GLY A 209 4.66 -15.76 -2.49
CA GLY A 209 5.30 -15.54 -1.19
C GLY A 209 5.76 -16.84 -0.52
N ARG A 210 6.69 -16.69 0.44
CA ARG A 210 7.09 -17.78 1.32
C ARG A 210 6.88 -17.36 2.79
N GLY A 211 6.15 -18.18 3.52
CA GLY A 211 5.98 -18.03 4.94
C GLY A 211 7.25 -18.42 5.72
N PRO A 212 7.35 -18.04 7.00
CA PRO A 212 8.53 -18.29 7.83
C PRO A 212 8.82 -19.77 8.10
N LYS A 213 7.86 -20.65 7.88
CA LYS A 213 7.99 -22.10 8.02
C LYS A 213 8.11 -22.84 6.68
N GLY A 214 8.34 -22.08 5.57
CA GLY A 214 8.45 -22.63 4.22
C GLY A 214 7.11 -22.81 3.51
N GLU A 215 6.00 -22.34 4.06
CA GLU A 215 4.70 -22.32 3.39
C GLU A 215 4.81 -21.52 2.08
N ILE A 216 4.21 -22.02 1.02
CA ILE A 216 4.20 -21.36 -0.27
C ILE A 216 2.82 -20.74 -0.48
N TRP A 217 2.81 -19.43 -0.72
CA TRP A 217 1.66 -18.70 -1.21
C TRP A 217 1.79 -18.52 -2.72
N LYS A 218 0.75 -18.92 -3.45
CA LYS A 218 0.55 -18.60 -4.86
C LYS A 218 -0.87 -18.06 -5.01
N ILE A 219 -1.00 -16.89 -5.59
CA ILE A 219 -2.29 -16.18 -5.65
C ILE A 219 -3.35 -17.02 -6.38
N GLU A 220 -2.99 -17.70 -7.45
CA GLU A 220 -3.89 -18.50 -8.27
C GLU A 220 -4.56 -19.63 -7.48
N GLU A 221 -3.85 -20.17 -6.50
CA GLU A 221 -4.31 -21.30 -5.67
C GLU A 221 -5.00 -20.80 -4.38
N ALA A 222 -4.51 -19.69 -3.80
CA ALA A 222 -4.82 -19.27 -2.44
C ALA A 222 -5.86 -18.15 -2.34
N ILE A 223 -6.05 -17.33 -3.40
CA ILE A 223 -6.93 -16.15 -3.31
C ILE A 223 -8.40 -16.54 -3.10
N HIS A 224 -8.91 -17.50 -3.83
CA HIS A 224 -10.32 -17.90 -3.72
C HIS A 224 -10.67 -18.47 -2.33
N PRO A 225 -9.90 -19.42 -1.74
CA PRO A 225 -10.13 -19.85 -0.36
C PRO A 225 -10.06 -18.71 0.65
N LEU A 226 -9.10 -17.77 0.51
CA LEU A 226 -8.97 -16.64 1.43
C LEU A 226 -10.16 -15.69 1.33
N VAL A 227 -10.61 -15.36 0.12
CA VAL A 227 -11.80 -14.51 -0.08
C VAL A 227 -13.04 -15.13 0.57
N LYS A 228 -13.23 -16.45 0.42
CA LYS A 228 -14.32 -17.19 1.09
C LYS A 228 -14.28 -17.09 2.62
N LEU A 229 -13.09 -17.15 3.21
CA LEU A 229 -12.91 -16.96 4.66
C LEU A 229 -13.20 -15.51 5.04
N CYS A 230 -12.63 -14.54 4.32
CA CYS A 230 -12.83 -13.13 4.60
C CYS A 230 -14.30 -12.69 4.48
N ALA A 231 -15.06 -13.25 3.55
CA ALA A 231 -16.48 -12.95 3.38
C ALA A 231 -17.31 -13.27 4.64
N GLN A 232 -16.86 -14.24 5.47
CA GLN A 232 -17.52 -14.56 6.75
C GLN A 232 -17.29 -13.52 7.84
N LEU A 233 -16.31 -12.62 7.63
CA LEU A 233 -16.01 -11.52 8.55
C LEU A 233 -16.73 -10.22 8.20
N LEU A 234 -17.49 -10.17 7.10
CA LEU A 234 -18.25 -8.98 6.76
C LEU A 234 -19.42 -8.81 7.74
N SER A 235 -19.69 -7.56 8.13
CA SER A 235 -20.88 -7.19 8.89
C SER A 235 -22.15 -7.38 8.05
N ASP A 236 -23.33 -7.29 8.66
CA ASP A 236 -24.61 -7.43 7.95
C ASP A 236 -24.84 -6.33 6.90
N GLU A 237 -24.23 -5.14 7.10
CA GLU A 237 -24.28 -4.01 6.18
C GLU A 237 -22.86 -3.58 5.77
N PRO A 238 -22.15 -4.39 4.95
CA PRO A 238 -20.78 -4.11 4.58
C PRO A 238 -20.69 -2.92 3.62
N LEU A 239 -19.62 -2.14 3.74
CA LEU A 239 -19.38 -0.97 2.88
C LEU A 239 -18.69 -1.36 1.58
N PHE A 240 -17.63 -2.18 1.67
CA PHE A 240 -16.88 -2.64 0.51
C PHE A 240 -15.94 -3.82 0.84
N PHE A 241 -15.54 -4.52 -0.22
CA PHE A 241 -14.46 -5.48 -0.22
C PHE A 241 -13.52 -5.13 -1.39
N LEU A 242 -12.29 -4.73 -1.08
CA LEU A 242 -11.28 -4.31 -2.06
C LEU A 242 -10.16 -5.35 -2.14
N ILE A 243 -9.88 -5.81 -3.36
CA ILE A 243 -8.75 -6.70 -3.65
C ILE A 243 -7.89 -6.04 -4.71
N ASN A 244 -6.61 -5.83 -4.39
CA ASN A 244 -5.61 -5.43 -5.36
C ASN A 244 -4.89 -6.67 -5.91
N SER A 245 -4.53 -6.64 -7.17
CA SER A 245 -3.70 -7.67 -7.79
C SER A 245 -2.84 -7.07 -8.88
N TYR A 246 -1.57 -7.41 -8.85
CA TYR A 246 -0.58 -7.04 -9.87
C TYR A 246 -0.15 -8.23 -10.72
N THR A 247 -0.91 -9.32 -10.67
CA THR A 247 -0.63 -10.53 -11.45
C THR A 247 -1.07 -10.30 -12.88
N THR A 248 -0.12 -10.35 -13.80
CA THR A 248 -0.39 -10.45 -15.23
C THR A 248 -0.54 -11.93 -15.56
N GLY A 249 -1.73 -12.29 -16.07
CA GLY A 249 -2.00 -13.64 -16.56
C GLY A 249 -1.19 -13.96 -17.83
#